data_54ee56731d0218bd65413d1c73297944
#
_entry.id   54ee56731d0218bd65413d1c73297944
#
_cell.length_a   1.000
_cell.length_b   1.000
_cell.length_c   1.000
_cell.angle_alpha   90.00
_cell.angle_beta   90.00
_cell.angle_gamma   90.00
#
_symmetry.space_group_name_H-M   'P 1'
#
loop_
_entity.id
_entity.type
_entity.pdbx_description
1 polymer ?
#
loop_
_entity_poly.entity_id
_entity_poly.type
_entity_poly.pdbx_seq_one_letter_code
_entity_poly.pdbx_strand_id
1 'polypeptide(L)'
;MSKVLVRFHWDCGRMGDVEGIFVTTKEILERNYGKRVYFGEILGKHSEVYGTLDRKDITVESEDQDFIDQLVLILGTHIGGYNPLDAINSDDEEE
;
A
#
# COMPACT_ATOMS: atom_id res chain seq x y z
N MET A 1 -19.36 -2.84 -2.07
CA MET A 1 -18.17 -2.18 -1.58
C MET A 1 -17.51 -1.35 -2.65
N SER A 2 -17.19 -0.14 -2.30
CA SER A 2 -16.60 0.78 -3.27
C SER A 2 -15.10 0.61 -3.30
N LYS A 3 -14.56 0.52 -4.51
CA LYS A 3 -13.12 0.46 -4.70
C LYS A 3 -12.55 1.86 -4.75
N VAL A 4 -11.31 2.00 -4.31
CA VAL A 4 -10.58 3.26 -4.40
C VAL A 4 -9.22 2.99 -5.00
N LEU A 5 -8.75 3.94 -5.81
CA LEU A 5 -7.40 3.94 -6.34
C LEU A 5 -6.59 4.80 -5.42
N VAL A 6 -5.53 4.24 -4.85
CA VAL A 6 -4.75 4.95 -3.84
C VAL A 6 -3.28 4.93 -4.18
N ARG A 7 -2.58 5.91 -3.65
CA ARG A 7 -1.13 6.01 -3.74
C ARG A 7 -0.56 5.90 -2.33
N PHE A 8 0.43 5.04 -2.21
CA PHE A 8 1.16 4.85 -0.97
C PHE A 8 2.54 5.49 -1.11
N HIS A 9 2.99 6.15 -0.05
CA HIS A 9 4.31 6.78 -0.08
C HIS A 9 4.92 6.84 1.32
N TRP A 10 6.17 6.41 1.40
CA TRP A 10 7.00 6.55 2.59
C TRP A 10 8.30 7.23 2.19
N ASP A 11 8.67 8.23 2.97
CA ASP A 11 9.96 8.91 2.83
C ASP A 11 10.94 8.21 3.76
N CYS A 12 11.88 7.49 3.18
CA CYS A 12 12.86 6.72 3.95
C CYS A 12 14.20 7.45 4.06
N GLY A 13 14.20 8.74 3.88
CA GLY A 13 15.37 9.55 4.05
C GLY A 13 16.44 9.24 3.03
N ARG A 14 17.64 8.99 3.51
CA ARG A 14 18.78 8.76 2.61
C ARG A 14 18.61 7.53 1.75
N MET A 15 17.81 6.58 2.19
CA MET A 15 17.61 5.37 1.42
C MET A 15 16.73 5.57 0.20
N GLY A 16 16.00 6.66 0.16
CA GLY A 16 15.08 6.94 -0.93
C GLY A 16 13.64 6.83 -0.47
N ASP A 17 12.74 6.81 -1.43
CA ASP A 17 11.31 6.75 -1.14
C ASP A 17 10.74 5.41 -1.57
N VAL A 18 9.71 4.97 -0.85
CA VAL A 18 8.94 3.79 -1.22
C VAL A 18 7.56 4.27 -1.58
N GLU A 19 7.07 3.89 -2.75
CA GLU A 19 5.73 4.30 -3.14
C GLU A 19 5.12 3.25 -4.06
N GLY A 20 3.81 3.32 -4.17
CA GLY A 20 3.09 2.42 -5.06
C GLY A 20 1.69 2.93 -5.30
N ILE A 21 1.05 2.36 -6.31
CA ILE A 21 -0.32 2.70 -6.68
C ILE A 21 -1.09 1.39 -6.79
N PHE A 22 -2.22 1.31 -6.13
CA PHE A 22 -3.01 0.08 -6.14
C PHE A 22 -4.47 0.39 -5.87
N VAL A 23 -5.32 -0.60 -6.12
CA VAL A 23 -6.76 -0.50 -5.90
C VAL A 23 -7.13 -1.36 -4.71
N THR A 24 -7.93 -0.80 -3.80
CA THR A 24 -8.40 -1.51 -2.63
C THR A 24 -9.77 -0.95 -2.24
N THR A 25 -10.21 -1.18 -1.02
CA THR A 25 -11.43 -0.58 -0.50
C THR A 25 -11.10 0.19 0.76
N LYS A 26 -11.96 1.14 1.11
CA LYS A 26 -11.75 1.90 2.34
C LYS A 26 -11.82 1.01 3.56
N GLU A 27 -12.66 -0.01 3.51
CA GLU A 27 -12.79 -0.95 4.62
C GLU A 27 -11.48 -1.71 4.87
N ILE A 28 -10.83 -2.14 3.79
CA ILE A 28 -9.56 -2.85 3.92
C ILE A 28 -8.50 -1.92 4.49
N LEU A 29 -8.46 -0.70 4.01
CA LEU A 29 -7.49 0.28 4.52
C LEU A 29 -7.71 0.54 6.00
N GLU A 30 -8.97 0.76 6.40
CA GLU A 30 -9.28 1.06 7.80
C GLU A 30 -8.87 -0.09 8.72
N ARG A 31 -9.05 -1.32 8.26
CA ARG A 31 -8.67 -2.47 9.08
C ARG A 31 -7.17 -2.62 9.23
N ASN A 32 -6.42 -2.05 8.32
CA ASN A 32 -4.97 -2.26 8.29
C ASN A 32 -4.14 -1.08 8.77
N TYR A 33 -4.77 0.07 8.99
CA TYR A 33 -4.03 1.18 9.58
C TYR A 33 -3.59 0.80 10.99
N GLY A 34 -2.35 1.12 11.31
CA GLY A 34 -1.77 0.78 12.58
C GLY A 34 -1.04 -0.55 12.60
N LYS A 35 -1.14 -1.32 11.53
CA LYS A 35 -0.45 -2.59 11.46
C LYS A 35 0.98 -2.41 10.98
N ARG A 36 1.82 -3.35 11.37
CA ARG A 36 3.22 -3.30 11.00
C ARG A 36 3.44 -3.82 9.59
N VAL A 37 4.22 -3.09 8.82
CA VAL A 37 4.55 -3.42 7.45
C VAL A 37 6.05 -3.64 7.36
N TYR A 38 6.47 -4.72 6.71
CA TYR A 38 7.88 -5.04 6.56
C TYR A 38 8.16 -5.40 5.10
N PHE A 39 8.92 -4.55 4.43
CA PHE A 39 9.27 -4.77 3.02
C PHE A 39 10.63 -5.47 2.85
N GLY A 40 11.47 -5.43 3.85
CA GLY A 40 12.80 -5.99 3.74
C GLY A 40 13.76 -5.04 3.07
N GLU A 41 14.78 -5.58 2.44
CA GLU A 41 15.87 -4.78 1.87
C GLU A 41 15.56 -4.36 0.44
N ILE A 42 14.49 -3.60 0.27
CA ILE A 42 14.08 -3.21 -1.09
C ILE A 42 14.81 -1.98 -1.61
N LEU A 43 15.43 -1.20 -0.73
CA LEU A 43 16.14 0.02 -1.13
C LEU A 43 17.64 -0.13 -1.06
N GLY A 44 18.12 -1.35 -0.79
CA GLY A 44 19.56 -1.58 -0.75
C GLY A 44 19.90 -2.63 0.27
N LYS A 45 21.11 -3.14 0.13
CA LYS A 45 21.63 -4.16 1.02
C LYS A 45 21.76 -3.58 2.43
N HIS A 46 21.30 -4.30 3.42
CA HIS A 46 21.34 -3.87 4.82
C HIS A 46 20.47 -2.68 5.13
N SER A 47 19.55 -2.36 4.21
CA SER A 47 18.64 -1.23 4.39
C SER A 47 17.23 -1.74 4.44
N GLU A 48 16.87 -2.35 5.56
CA GLU A 48 15.52 -2.88 5.74
C GLU A 48 14.51 -1.76 5.85
N VAL A 49 13.43 -1.89 5.10
CA VAL A 49 12.35 -0.91 5.12
C VAL A 49 11.16 -1.51 5.84
N TYR A 50 10.73 -0.86 6.92
CA TYR A 50 9.60 -1.32 7.69
C TYR A 50 9.04 -0.15 8.49
N GLY A 51 7.83 -0.35 8.98
CA GLY A 51 7.18 0.68 9.77
C GLY A 51 5.74 0.31 10.01
N THR A 52 4.99 1.28 10.46
CA THR A 52 3.56 1.12 10.71
C THR A 52 2.79 1.86 9.63
N LEU A 53 1.81 1.20 9.05
CA LEU A 53 0.97 1.84 8.04
C LEU A 53 0.08 2.87 8.71
N ASP A 54 0.16 4.10 8.22
CA ASP A 54 -0.58 5.21 8.80
C ASP A 54 -1.47 5.80 7.72
N ARG A 55 -2.55 6.41 8.17
CA ARG A 55 -3.51 7.04 7.27
C ARG A 55 -2.86 8.09 6.38
N LYS A 56 -1.88 8.81 6.90
CA LYS A 56 -1.20 9.86 6.14
C LYS A 56 -0.33 9.32 5.01
N ASP A 57 -0.04 8.01 5.03
CA ASP A 57 0.79 7.39 4.01
C ASP A 57 0.00 7.06 2.75
N ILE A 58 -1.31 7.16 2.84
CA ILE A 58 -2.20 6.77 1.75
C ILE A 58 -2.95 8.01 1.25
N THR A 59 -2.91 8.21 -0.06
CA THR A 59 -3.65 9.29 -0.71
C THR A 59 -4.66 8.66 -1.67
N VAL A 60 -5.91 9.06 -1.56
CA VAL A 60 -6.93 8.58 -2.49
C VAL A 60 -6.81 9.36 -3.78
N GLU A 61 -6.53 8.67 -4.87
CA GLU A 61 -6.36 9.29 -6.17
C GLU A 61 -7.66 9.35 -6.94
N SER A 62 -8.51 8.35 -6.77
CA SER A 62 -9.79 8.32 -7.48
C SER A 62 -10.77 7.42 -6.75
N GLU A 63 -12.04 7.81 -6.78
CA GLU A 63 -13.13 6.97 -6.29
C GLU A 63 -14.13 6.69 -7.41
N ASP A 64 -13.78 7.03 -8.65
CA ASP A 64 -14.64 6.81 -9.81
C ASP A 64 -14.69 5.32 -10.13
N GLN A 65 -15.82 4.68 -9.84
CA GLN A 65 -15.95 3.24 -9.95
C GLN A 65 -15.79 2.76 -11.39
N ASP A 66 -16.33 3.49 -12.34
CA ASP A 66 -16.21 3.09 -13.74
C ASP A 66 -14.76 3.12 -14.20
N PHE A 67 -14.03 4.15 -13.84
CA PHE A 67 -12.63 4.27 -14.17
C PHE A 67 -11.82 3.15 -13.50
N ILE A 68 -12.09 2.94 -12.22
CA ILE A 68 -11.36 1.93 -11.44
C ILE A 68 -11.64 0.54 -11.98
N ASP A 69 -12.89 0.24 -12.33
CA ASP A 69 -13.24 -1.06 -12.89
C ASP A 69 -12.50 -1.32 -14.20
N GLN A 70 -12.37 -0.31 -15.05
CA GLN A 70 -11.63 -0.44 -16.29
C GLN A 70 -10.15 -0.69 -16.02
N LEU A 71 -9.62 0.04 -15.06
CA LEU A 71 -8.21 -0.07 -14.70
C LEU A 71 -7.89 -1.47 -14.17
N VAL A 72 -8.76 -1.99 -13.30
CA VAL A 72 -8.58 -3.31 -12.73
C VAL A 72 -8.68 -4.38 -13.80
N LEU A 73 -9.59 -4.20 -14.74
CA LEU A 73 -9.78 -5.14 -15.83
C LEU A 73 -8.51 -5.26 -16.67
N ILE A 74 -7.84 -4.16 -16.89
CA ILE A 74 -6.66 -4.13 -17.76
C ILE A 74 -5.38 -4.48 -17.00
N LEU A 75 -5.20 -3.91 -15.82
CA LEU A 75 -3.94 -3.97 -15.09
C LEU A 75 -3.98 -4.77 -13.79
N GLY A 76 -5.16 -5.15 -13.35
CA GLY A 76 -5.30 -5.79 -12.04
C GLY A 76 -5.35 -4.75 -10.94
N THR A 77 -5.30 -5.21 -9.69
CA THR A 77 -5.42 -4.30 -8.55
C THR A 77 -4.08 -3.68 -8.14
N HIS A 78 -2.98 -4.31 -8.53
CA HIS A 78 -1.65 -3.76 -8.23
C HIS A 78 -1.15 -3.06 -9.48
N ILE A 79 -1.20 -1.73 -9.47
CA ILE A 79 -0.87 -0.95 -10.65
C ILE A 79 0.63 -0.77 -10.80
N GLY A 80 1.31 -0.44 -9.72
CA GLY A 80 2.76 -0.29 -9.78
C GLY A 80 3.36 -0.02 -8.42
N GLY A 81 4.67 -0.21 -8.31
CA GLY A 81 5.39 0.07 -7.07
C GLY A 81 5.12 -0.96 -5.99
N TYR A 82 5.12 -0.50 -4.76
CA TYR A 82 5.00 -1.37 -3.59
C TYR A 82 3.63 -1.23 -2.96
N ASN A 83 3.03 -2.35 -2.61
CA ASN A 83 1.74 -2.38 -1.95
C ASN A 83 1.95 -2.79 -0.48
N PRO A 84 1.75 -1.86 0.47
CA PRO A 84 2.00 -2.18 1.88
C PRO A 84 1.06 -3.25 2.40
N LEU A 85 -0.11 -3.42 1.80
CA LEU A 85 -1.04 -4.46 2.25
C LEU A 85 -0.47 -5.86 2.04
N ASP A 86 0.39 -6.02 1.04
CA ASP A 86 1.03 -7.30 0.77
C ASP A 86 2.20 -7.57 1.72
N ALA A 87 2.64 -6.55 2.41
CA ALA A 87 3.82 -6.64 3.28
C ALA A 87 3.48 -6.57 4.76
N ILE A 88 2.21 -6.66 5.09
CA ILE A 88 1.78 -6.65 6.48
C ILE A 88 2.24 -7.95 7.13
N ASN A 89 2.80 -7.81 8.34
CA ASN A 89 3.30 -8.96 9.09
C ASN A 89 2.12 -9.83 9.51
N SER A 90 1.99 -10.99 8.88
CA SER A 90 0.86 -11.86 9.13
C SER A 90 0.88 -12.48 10.53
N ASP A 91 2.02 -12.46 11.18
CA ASP A 91 2.10 -12.95 12.55
C ASP A 91 1.17 -12.18 13.47
N ASP A 92 0.96 -10.91 13.15
CA ASP A 92 0.08 -10.07 13.97
C ASP A 92 -1.35 -10.53 13.92
N GLU A 93 -1.70 -11.30 12.90
CA GLU A 93 -3.07 -11.73 12.70
C GLU A 93 -3.36 -13.08 13.32
N GLU A 94 -2.33 -13.75 13.75
CA GLU A 94 -2.47 -15.06 14.33
C GLU A 94 -3.14 -15.02 15.69
N GLU A 95 -3.12 -13.86 16.29
CA GLU A 95 -3.64 -13.67 17.65
C GLU A 95 -5.16 -13.65 17.74
#